data_d8c95f2a96cb1a648c96de02ac12c44b
#
_entry.id   d8c95f2a96cb1a648c96de02ac12c44b
#
_cell.length_a   1.000
_cell.length_b   1.000
_cell.length_c   1.000
_cell.angle_alpha   90.00
_cell.angle_beta   90.00
_cell.angle_gamma   90.00
#
_symmetry.space_group_name_H-M   'P 1'
#
loop_
_entity.id
_entity.type
_entity.pdbx_description
1 polymer ?
#
loop_
_entity_poly.entity_id
_entity_poly.type
_entity_poly.pdbx_seq_one_letter_code
_entity_poly.pdbx_strand_id
1 'polypeptide(L)'
;MAYKLLTTHQFEKDLKRCKKRGLPMDKLKEVINELVTNGRASAQFRPHLLHGNRNGQWECHIQPDWLLIWEQNNTELTLLMMNTGTHADLFGKTKR
;
A
#
# COMPACT_ATOMS: atom_id res chain seq x y z
N MET A 1 -1.02 20.39 1.03
CA MET A 1 -0.97 19.92 2.40
C MET A 1 -0.50 18.47 2.42
N ALA A 2 0.34 18.15 3.38
CA ALA A 2 0.87 16.80 3.47
C ALA A 2 0.04 15.95 4.43
N TYR A 3 -0.11 14.68 4.11
CA TYR A 3 -0.75 13.72 5.00
C TYR A 3 0.27 13.20 6.00
N LYS A 4 -0.20 12.88 7.20
CA LYS A 4 0.65 12.24 8.21
C LYS A 4 0.72 10.76 7.91
N LEU A 5 1.94 10.24 7.83
CA LEU A 5 2.17 8.82 7.50
C LEU A 5 2.30 7.99 8.76
N LEU A 6 1.49 6.95 8.85
CA LEU A 6 1.53 5.98 9.94
C LEU A 6 1.69 4.60 9.34
N THR A 7 2.27 3.69 10.09
CA THR A 7 2.47 2.31 9.62
C THR A 7 1.99 1.33 10.69
N THR A 8 1.51 0.16 10.25
CA THR A 8 1.18 -0.92 11.17
C THR A 8 2.42 -1.79 11.39
N HIS A 9 2.38 -2.55 12.47
CA HIS A 9 3.44 -3.51 12.74
C HIS A 9 3.56 -4.52 11.59
N GLN A 10 2.44 -4.94 11.05
CA GLN A 10 2.43 -5.88 9.92
C GLN A 10 3.10 -5.27 8.69
N PHE A 11 2.85 -3.98 8.42
CA PHE A 11 3.48 -3.31 7.31
C PHE A 11 5.01 -3.28 7.47
N GLU A 12 5.49 -3.06 8.68
CA GLU A 12 6.94 -3.05 8.93
C GLU A 12 7.56 -4.41 8.61
N LYS A 13 6.86 -5.49 8.98
CA LYS A 13 7.32 -6.83 8.63
C LYS A 13 7.30 -7.05 7.12
N ASP A 14 6.24 -6.58 6.47
CA ASP A 14 6.11 -6.70 5.02
C ASP A 14 7.24 -5.98 4.30
N LEU A 15 7.63 -4.79 4.80
CA LEU A 15 8.74 -4.04 4.21
C LEU A 15 10.02 -4.85 4.24
N LYS A 16 10.30 -5.46 5.38
CA LYS A 16 11.52 -6.26 5.51
C LYS A 16 11.52 -7.42 4.52
N ARG A 17 10.36 -8.07 4.36
CA ARG A 17 10.24 -9.18 3.42
C ARG A 17 10.48 -8.72 1.99
N CYS A 18 9.87 -7.61 1.61
CA CYS A 18 10.03 -7.07 0.25
C CYS A 18 11.47 -6.68 -0.03
N LYS A 19 12.12 -6.04 0.94
CA LYS A 19 13.50 -5.64 0.80
C LYS A 19 14.41 -6.87 0.64
N LYS A 20 14.13 -7.91 1.41
CA LYS A 20 14.90 -9.15 1.36
C LYS A 20 14.76 -9.84 0.01
N ARG A 21 13.61 -9.71 -0.63
CA ARG A 21 13.37 -10.28 -1.96
C ARG A 21 14.04 -9.46 -3.08
N GLY A 22 14.63 -8.32 -2.75
CA GLY A 22 15.29 -7.49 -3.74
C GLY A 22 14.36 -6.61 -4.56
N LEU A 23 13.15 -6.36 -4.07
CA LEU A 23 12.23 -5.50 -4.79
C LEU A 23 12.74 -4.06 -4.82
N PRO A 24 12.44 -3.31 -5.89
CA PRO A 24 12.95 -1.94 -6.02
C PRO A 24 12.23 -0.99 -5.05
N MET A 25 12.75 -0.89 -3.84
CA MET A 25 12.12 -0.12 -2.78
C MET A 25 11.93 1.36 -3.13
N ASP A 26 12.71 1.87 -4.10
CA ASP A 26 12.53 3.26 -4.55
C ASP A 26 11.15 3.48 -5.14
N LYS A 27 10.57 2.47 -5.78
CA LYS A 27 9.24 2.58 -6.36
C LYS A 27 8.18 2.70 -5.26
N LEU A 28 8.36 1.97 -4.17
CA LEU A 28 7.46 2.08 -3.02
C LEU A 28 7.55 3.49 -2.42
N LYS A 29 8.76 4.01 -2.29
CA LYS A 29 8.94 5.37 -1.78
C LYS A 29 8.26 6.39 -2.67
N GLU A 30 8.34 6.20 -3.98
CA GLU A 30 7.71 7.10 -4.93
C GLU A 30 6.20 7.15 -4.72
N VAL A 31 5.56 5.98 -4.59
CA VAL A 31 4.12 5.90 -4.39
C VAL A 31 3.73 6.54 -3.05
N ILE A 32 4.45 6.21 -1.98
CA ILE A 32 4.16 6.76 -0.66
C ILE A 32 4.31 8.29 -0.67
N ASN A 33 5.33 8.77 -1.36
CA ASN A 33 5.53 10.22 -1.46
C ASN A 33 4.37 10.90 -2.18
N GLU A 34 3.82 10.29 -3.23
CA GLU A 34 2.65 10.83 -3.90
C GLU A 34 1.44 10.85 -2.94
N LEU A 35 1.26 9.77 -2.17
CA LEU A 35 0.16 9.71 -1.23
C LEU A 35 0.28 10.79 -0.16
N VAL A 36 1.47 10.95 0.38
CA VAL A 36 1.71 11.96 1.43
C VAL A 36 1.49 13.38 0.89
N THR A 37 1.96 13.64 -0.32
CA THR A 37 1.90 14.98 -0.89
C THR A 37 0.51 15.30 -1.43
N ASN A 38 -0.12 14.37 -2.13
CA ASN A 38 -1.36 14.62 -2.89
C ASN A 38 -2.59 13.92 -2.36
N GLY A 39 -2.44 12.99 -1.44
CA GLY A 39 -3.56 12.20 -0.95
C GLY A 39 -4.06 11.16 -1.94
N ARG A 40 -3.27 10.85 -2.96
CA ARG A 40 -3.63 9.83 -3.94
C ARG A 40 -2.40 9.40 -4.73
N ALA A 41 -2.45 8.17 -5.25
CA ALA A 41 -1.43 7.67 -6.14
C ALA A 41 -1.83 7.96 -7.58
N SER A 42 -0.86 8.18 -8.45
CA SER A 42 -1.14 8.45 -9.85
C SER A 42 -1.70 7.21 -10.56
N ALA A 43 -2.34 7.44 -11.71
CA ALA A 43 -3.05 6.39 -12.44
C ALA A 43 -2.15 5.20 -12.85
N GLN A 44 -0.85 5.45 -13.03
CA GLN A 44 0.06 4.37 -13.41
C GLN A 44 0.12 3.27 -12.34
N PHE A 45 -0.21 3.59 -11.09
CA PHE A 45 -0.20 2.62 -10.00
C PHE A 45 -1.58 1.99 -9.76
N ARG A 46 -2.57 2.33 -10.58
CA ARG A 46 -3.91 1.74 -10.54
C ARG A 46 -4.56 1.75 -9.16
N PRO A 47 -4.65 2.90 -8.48
CA PRO A 47 -5.27 2.95 -7.16
C PRO A 47 -6.77 2.67 -7.24
N HIS A 48 -7.27 1.89 -6.28
CA HIS A 48 -8.70 1.64 -6.18
C HIS A 48 -9.09 1.22 -4.76
N LEU A 49 -10.36 1.39 -4.44
CA LEU A 49 -10.91 0.97 -3.15
C LEU A 49 -11.20 -0.53 -3.18
N LEU A 50 -10.92 -1.18 -2.07
CA LEU A 50 -11.22 -2.59 -1.91
C LEU A 50 -12.61 -2.76 -1.32
N HIS A 51 -13.18 -3.95 -1.53
CA HIS A 51 -14.50 -4.30 -1.03
C HIS A 51 -14.40 -5.61 -0.25
N GLY A 52 -15.52 -6.04 0.34
CA GLY A 52 -15.56 -7.25 1.10
C GLY A 52 -14.83 -7.10 2.43
N ASN A 53 -13.97 -8.05 2.76
CA ASN A 53 -13.27 -8.04 4.05
C ASN A 53 -12.36 -6.85 4.25
N ARG A 54 -11.93 -6.22 3.17
CA ARG A 54 -11.05 -5.06 3.25
C ARG A 54 -11.76 -3.77 2.82
N ASN A 55 -13.07 -3.78 2.98
CA ASN A 55 -13.89 -2.63 2.61
C ASN A 55 -13.37 -1.35 3.27
N GLY A 56 -13.21 -0.30 2.46
CA GLY A 56 -12.71 0.98 2.96
C GLY A 56 -11.21 1.14 2.89
N GLN A 57 -10.49 0.08 2.52
CA GLN A 57 -9.05 0.18 2.32
C GLN A 57 -8.75 0.42 0.85
N TRP A 58 -7.63 1.08 0.60
CA TRP A 58 -7.14 1.35 -0.75
C TRP A 58 -6.05 0.38 -1.12
N GLU A 59 -5.95 0.08 -2.41
CA GLU A 59 -4.88 -0.75 -2.95
C GLU A 59 -4.34 -0.10 -4.20
N CYS A 60 -3.03 -0.20 -4.41
CA CYS A 60 -2.45 0.16 -5.69
C CYS A 60 -1.39 -0.86 -6.06
N HIS A 61 -0.96 -0.82 -7.34
CA HIS A 61 0.05 -1.73 -7.87
C HIS A 61 1.35 -0.95 -8.04
N ILE A 62 2.33 -1.23 -7.18
CA ILE A 62 3.67 -0.66 -7.33
C ILE A 62 4.32 -1.28 -8.55
N GLN A 63 4.12 -2.58 -8.72
CA GLN A 63 4.46 -3.37 -9.90
C GLN A 63 3.29 -4.33 -10.11
N PRO A 64 3.20 -5.02 -11.24
CA PRO A 64 2.02 -5.88 -11.53
C PRO A 64 1.64 -6.83 -10.39
N ASP A 65 2.62 -7.40 -9.70
CA ASP A 65 2.33 -8.29 -8.57
C ASP A 65 2.98 -7.77 -7.28
N TRP A 66 3.08 -6.47 -7.11
CA TRP A 66 3.56 -5.87 -5.87
C TRP A 66 2.56 -4.81 -5.45
N LEU A 67 1.79 -5.11 -4.43
CA LEU A 67 0.67 -4.31 -3.97
C LEU A 67 1.02 -3.49 -2.74
N LEU A 68 0.32 -2.38 -2.60
CA LEU A 68 0.36 -1.56 -1.38
C LEU A 68 -1.08 -1.36 -0.95
N ILE A 69 -1.39 -1.65 0.32
CA ILE A 69 -2.72 -1.47 0.89
C ILE A 69 -2.63 -0.47 2.04
N TRP A 70 -3.54 0.50 2.05
CA TRP A 70 -3.54 1.52 3.09
C TRP A 70 -4.95 1.97 3.42
N GLU A 71 -5.09 2.60 4.59
CA GLU A 71 -6.32 3.30 4.98
C GLU A 71 -6.04 4.79 4.95
N GLN A 72 -7.04 5.57 4.61
CA GLN A 72 -6.87 6.99 4.41
C GLN A 72 -8.01 7.76 5.07
N ASN A 73 -7.66 8.77 5.86
CA ASN A 73 -8.62 9.66 6.46
C ASN A 73 -8.36 11.06 5.92
N ASN A 74 -9.27 11.51 5.04
CA ASN A 74 -9.09 12.81 4.38
C ASN A 74 -9.48 13.99 5.27
N THR A 75 -10.21 13.73 6.33
CA THR A 75 -10.57 14.78 7.28
C THR A 75 -9.39 15.08 8.20
N GLU A 76 -8.73 14.04 8.70
CA GLU A 76 -7.58 14.19 9.59
C GLU A 76 -6.26 14.21 8.85
N LEU A 77 -6.30 14.00 7.54
CA LEU A 77 -5.11 13.97 6.68
C LEU A 77 -4.09 12.95 7.16
N THR A 78 -4.55 11.73 7.37
CA THR A 78 -3.68 10.63 7.78
C THR A 78 -3.73 9.48 6.80
N LEU A 79 -2.60 8.79 6.69
CA LEU A 79 -2.44 7.59 5.87
C LEU A 79 -1.88 6.51 6.76
N LEU A 80 -2.54 5.36 6.83
CA LEU A 80 -2.05 4.22 7.60
C LEU A 80 -1.69 3.10 6.64
N MET A 81 -0.39 2.84 6.51
CA MET A 81 0.10 1.75 5.65
C MET A 81 -0.17 0.42 6.33
N MET A 82 -0.97 -0.43 5.68
CA MET A 82 -1.45 -1.68 6.25
C MET A 82 -0.61 -2.88 5.82
N ASN A 83 -0.38 -3.03 4.53
CA ASN A 83 0.31 -4.20 3.96
C ASN A 83 1.01 -3.84 2.67
N THR A 84 2.06 -4.59 2.37
CA THR A 84 2.67 -4.57 1.03
C THR A 84 3.23 -5.96 0.73
N GLY A 85 3.11 -6.38 -0.53
CA GLY A 85 3.58 -7.70 -0.95
C GLY A 85 2.90 -8.14 -2.22
N THR A 86 3.08 -9.41 -2.57
CA THR A 86 2.42 -9.98 -3.74
C THR A 86 0.97 -10.32 -3.42
N HIS A 87 0.20 -10.68 -4.46
CA HIS A 87 -1.17 -11.15 -4.23
C HIS A 87 -1.18 -12.35 -3.28
N ALA A 88 -0.25 -13.28 -3.46
CA ALA A 88 -0.16 -14.45 -2.58
C ALA A 88 0.15 -14.05 -1.14
N ASP A 89 1.03 -13.06 -0.94
CA ASP A 89 1.36 -12.60 0.40
C ASP A 89 0.16 -12.02 1.12
N LEU A 90 -0.66 -11.25 0.42
CA LEU A 90 -1.71 -10.46 1.04
C LEU A 90 -3.08 -11.15 1.07
N PHE A 91 -3.35 -11.99 0.09
CA PHE A 91 -4.65 -12.65 -0.04
C PHE A 91 -4.56 -14.17 0.05
N GLY A 92 -3.38 -14.69 0.28
CA GLY A 92 -3.17 -16.12 0.36
C GLY A 92 -3.18 -16.78 -1.02
N LYS A 93 -3.04 -18.10 -0.99
CA LYS A 93 -3.04 -18.86 -2.24
C LYS A 93 -4.44 -19.31 -2.49
N THR A 94 -5.18 -18.85 -2.81
CA THR A 94 -6.54 -19.17 -2.95
C THR A 94 -7.03 -20.52 -3.10
N LYS A 95 -6.97 -20.65 -3.05
CA LYS A 95 -7.51 -21.28 -3.18
C LYS A 95 -8.01 -21.76 -3.13
N ARG A 96 -8.24 -22.11 -2.99
CA ARG A 96 -8.65 -22.61 -3.05
C ARG A 96 -9.40 -22.75 -3.16
#